data_1db7a0415d2e8d735ea15a433adbfec5
#
_entry.id   1db7a0415d2e8d735ea15a433adbfec5
#
_cell.length_a   1.000
_cell.length_b   1.000
_cell.length_c   1.000
_cell.angle_alpha   90.00
_cell.angle_beta   90.00
_cell.angle_gamma   90.00
#
_symmetry.space_group_name_H-M   'P 1'
#
loop_
_entity.id
_entity.type
_entity.pdbx_description
1 polymer ?
#
loop_
_entity_poly.entity_id
_entity_poly.type
_entity_poly.pdbx_seq_one_letter_code
_entity_poly.pdbx_strand_id
1 'polypeptide(L)'
;MILDEIDEKILHENFDEEMISQIDMDNISKIFYYLYRNGIYYAKDLFLSFLDLFLLSYDEFVKRFEKFKNKLGADFAELLGDDLSLIEYMYID
;
A
#
# COMPACT_ATOMS: atom_id res chain seq x y z
N MET A 1 7.81 1.54 11.02
CA MET A 1 7.51 2.78 10.28
C MET A 1 6.82 3.78 11.18
N ILE A 2 7.22 5.04 11.09
CA ILE A 2 6.61 6.11 11.87
C ILE A 2 6.05 7.14 10.90
N LEU A 3 4.79 7.52 11.12
CA LEU A 3 4.16 8.61 10.39
C LEU A 3 4.54 9.93 11.06
N ASP A 4 5.02 10.88 10.28
CA ASP A 4 5.32 12.22 10.80
C ASP A 4 4.09 13.13 10.66
N GLU A 5 4.21 14.38 11.12
CA GLU A 5 3.09 15.32 11.09
C GLU A 5 2.63 15.63 9.66
N ILE A 6 3.56 15.65 8.71
CA ILE A 6 3.24 15.89 7.31
C ILE A 6 2.42 14.72 6.75
N ASP A 7 2.82 13.49 7.07
CA ASP A 7 2.10 12.30 6.64
C ASP A 7 0.68 12.29 7.20
N GLU A 8 0.52 12.60 8.49
CA GLU A 8 -0.80 12.65 9.11
C GLU A 8 -1.67 13.71 8.45
N LYS A 9 -1.10 14.86 8.13
CA LYS A 9 -1.82 15.93 7.45
C LYS A 9 -2.31 15.47 6.07
N ILE A 10 -1.45 14.79 5.31
CA ILE A 10 -1.82 14.26 3.99
C ILE A 10 -2.98 13.28 4.12
N LEU A 11 -2.94 12.39 5.13
CA LEU A 11 -4.02 11.44 5.35
C LEU A 11 -5.34 12.15 5.65
N HIS A 12 -5.31 13.15 6.54
CA HIS A 12 -6.52 13.90 6.91
C HIS A 12 -7.07 14.75 5.76
N GLU A 13 -6.21 15.18 4.85
CA GLU A 13 -6.65 15.96 3.68
C GLU A 13 -7.29 15.06 2.61
N ASN A 14 -6.86 13.81 2.50
CA ASN A 14 -7.24 12.93 1.39
C ASN A 14 -8.24 11.83 1.77
N PHE A 15 -8.39 11.52 3.05
CA PHE A 15 -9.25 10.43 3.52
C PHE A 15 -10.10 10.89 4.69
N ASP A 16 -11.30 10.30 4.85
CA ASP A 16 -12.17 10.66 5.95
C ASP A 16 -11.71 10.03 7.28
N GLU A 17 -12.24 10.58 8.38
CA GLU A 17 -11.87 10.15 9.73
C GLU A 17 -12.26 8.71 10.00
N GLU A 18 -13.35 8.24 9.40
CA GLU A 18 -13.79 6.87 9.57
C GLU A 18 -12.75 5.90 9.01
N MET A 19 -12.23 6.19 7.82
CA MET A 19 -11.19 5.38 7.21
C MET A 19 -9.90 5.42 8.01
N ILE A 20 -9.48 6.62 8.42
CA ILE A 20 -8.27 6.80 9.21
C ILE A 20 -8.35 6.05 10.54
N SER A 21 -9.54 6.01 11.15
CA SER A 21 -9.75 5.31 12.43
C SER A 21 -9.55 3.79 12.33
N GLN A 22 -9.56 3.23 11.12
CA GLN A 22 -9.38 1.81 10.89
C GLN A 22 -7.91 1.41 10.78
N ILE A 23 -6.98 2.36 10.82
CA ILE A 23 -5.55 2.07 10.71
C ILE A 23 -5.09 1.21 11.89
N ASP A 24 -4.52 0.07 11.57
CA ASP A 24 -3.89 -0.84 12.53
C ASP A 24 -2.40 -0.86 12.22
N MET A 25 -1.60 -0.19 13.05
CA MET A 25 -0.17 -0.01 12.78
C MET A 25 0.60 -1.33 12.73
N ASP A 26 0.20 -2.32 13.52
CA ASP A 26 0.85 -3.63 13.47
C ASP A 26 0.63 -4.31 12.11
N ASN A 27 -0.60 -4.26 11.63
CA ASN A 27 -0.95 -4.83 10.33
C ASN A 27 -0.23 -4.08 9.20
N ILE A 28 -0.24 -2.76 9.26
CA ILE A 28 0.42 -1.92 8.26
C ILE A 28 1.92 -2.14 8.24
N SER A 29 2.55 -2.32 9.41
CA SER A 29 3.98 -2.58 9.49
C SER A 29 4.35 -3.89 8.79
N LYS A 30 3.51 -4.92 8.93
CA LYS A 30 3.72 -6.19 8.23
C LYS A 30 3.63 -6.01 6.72
N ILE A 31 2.66 -5.22 6.27
CA ILE A 31 2.48 -4.93 4.84
C ILE A 31 3.70 -4.17 4.29
N PHE A 32 4.17 -3.16 5.04
CA PHE A 32 5.36 -2.41 4.64
C PHE A 32 6.58 -3.32 4.52
N TYR A 33 6.79 -4.20 5.49
CA TYR A 33 7.90 -5.13 5.47
C TYR A 33 7.84 -6.06 4.26
N TYR A 34 6.64 -6.58 3.97
CA TYR A 34 6.42 -7.41 2.81
C TYR A 34 6.74 -6.66 1.51
N LEU A 35 6.31 -5.41 1.40
CA LEU A 35 6.59 -4.59 0.21
C LEU A 35 8.09 -4.34 0.05
N TYR A 36 8.79 -4.01 1.14
CA TYR A 36 10.24 -3.82 1.08
C TYR A 36 10.96 -5.07 0.60
N ARG A 37 10.53 -6.23 1.07
CA ARG A 37 11.12 -7.50 0.63
C ARG A 37 10.88 -7.77 -0.85
N ASN A 38 9.88 -7.15 -1.43
CA ASN A 38 9.57 -7.27 -2.85
C ASN A 38 10.15 -6.12 -3.69
N GLY A 39 11.02 -5.30 -3.10
CA GLY A 39 11.68 -4.21 -3.82
C GLY A 39 10.86 -2.94 -3.93
N ILE A 40 9.77 -2.84 -3.18
CA ILE A 40 8.90 -1.65 -3.19
C ILE A 40 9.36 -0.70 -2.08
N TYR A 41 10.34 0.16 -2.41
CA TYR A 41 10.91 1.08 -1.43
C TYR A 41 10.11 2.36 -1.27
N TYR A 42 9.12 2.57 -2.14
CA TYR A 42 8.19 3.70 -2.12
C TYR A 42 6.85 3.32 -1.49
N ALA A 43 6.86 2.34 -0.57
CA ALA A 43 5.63 1.83 0.07
C ALA A 43 4.86 2.93 0.79
N LYS A 44 5.55 3.92 1.37
CA LYS A 44 4.91 5.02 2.06
C LYS A 44 4.07 5.88 1.10
N ASP A 45 4.57 6.13 -0.10
CA ASP A 45 3.82 6.87 -1.12
C ASP A 45 2.55 6.13 -1.51
N LEU A 46 2.62 4.80 -1.64
CA LEU A 46 1.44 3.98 -1.89
C LEU A 46 0.44 4.08 -0.74
N PHE A 47 0.94 4.00 0.50
CA PHE A 47 0.10 4.10 1.69
C PHE A 47 -0.66 5.43 1.73
N LEU A 48 0.04 6.53 1.48
CA LEU A 48 -0.57 7.86 1.53
C LEU A 48 -1.54 8.13 0.38
N SER A 49 -1.43 7.38 -0.71
CA SER A 49 -2.30 7.56 -1.89
C SER A 49 -3.42 6.53 -1.96
N PHE A 50 -3.22 5.33 -1.40
CA PHE A 50 -4.15 4.21 -1.51
C PHE A 50 -4.37 3.56 -0.13
N LEU A 51 -4.71 4.38 0.85
CA LEU A 51 -4.89 3.93 2.24
C LEU A 51 -5.80 2.71 2.37
N ASP A 52 -6.87 2.66 1.60
CA ASP A 52 -7.84 1.57 1.68
C ASP A 52 -7.22 0.19 1.43
N LEU A 53 -6.22 0.10 0.57
CA LEU A 53 -5.51 -1.16 0.36
C LEU A 53 -4.75 -1.62 1.61
N PHE A 54 -4.25 -0.66 2.38
CA PHE A 54 -3.48 -0.94 3.60
C PHE A 54 -4.38 -1.23 4.80
N LEU A 55 -5.70 -1.08 4.63
CA LEU A 55 -6.67 -1.48 5.65
C LEU A 55 -7.10 -2.94 5.49
N LEU A 56 -6.71 -3.59 4.39
CA LEU A 56 -6.87 -5.03 4.22
C LEU A 56 -6.04 -5.77 5.26
N SER A 57 -6.48 -6.98 5.65
CA SER A 57 -5.62 -7.83 6.47
C SER A 57 -4.32 -8.11 5.71
N TYR A 58 -3.25 -8.37 6.44
CA TYR A 58 -1.97 -8.73 5.84
C TYR A 58 -2.12 -9.88 4.84
N ASP A 59 -2.83 -10.94 5.22
CA ASP A 59 -3.00 -12.12 4.36
C ASP A 59 -3.74 -11.76 3.06
N GLU A 60 -4.77 -10.95 3.13
CA GLU A 60 -5.52 -10.54 1.96
C GLU A 60 -4.69 -9.62 1.06
N PHE A 61 -3.93 -8.71 1.67
CA PHE A 61 -3.03 -7.84 0.91
C PHE A 61 -2.00 -8.67 0.13
N VAL A 62 -1.35 -9.62 0.80
CA VAL A 62 -0.35 -10.47 0.16
C VAL A 62 -0.96 -11.25 -0.99
N LYS A 63 -2.13 -11.84 -0.77
CA LYS A 63 -2.83 -12.61 -1.81
C LYS A 63 -3.06 -11.77 -3.06
N ARG A 64 -3.56 -10.54 -2.88
CA ARG A 64 -3.85 -9.64 -4.00
C ARG A 64 -2.57 -9.13 -4.66
N PHE A 65 -1.54 -8.84 -3.86
CA PHE A 65 -0.28 -8.35 -4.40
C PHE A 65 0.45 -9.44 -5.19
N GLU A 66 0.38 -10.70 -4.77
CA GLU A 66 0.98 -11.79 -5.53
C GLU A 66 0.31 -11.95 -6.91
N LYS A 67 -1.01 -11.77 -6.99
CA LYS A 67 -1.72 -11.75 -8.27
C LYS A 67 -1.27 -10.57 -9.13
N PHE A 68 -1.10 -9.40 -8.51
CA PHE A 68 -0.62 -8.20 -9.17
C PHE A 68 0.77 -8.42 -9.77
N LYS A 69 1.68 -9.03 -9.00
CA LYS A 69 3.03 -9.35 -9.47
C LYS A 69 3.00 -10.27 -10.70
N ASN A 70 2.16 -11.29 -10.64
CA ASN A 70 2.03 -12.24 -11.76
C ASN A 70 1.49 -11.53 -13.00
N LYS A 71 0.62 -10.56 -12.83
CA LYS A 71 0.05 -9.82 -13.95
C LYS A 71 1.08 -8.92 -14.64
N LEU A 72 1.94 -8.26 -13.86
CA LEU A 72 2.95 -7.34 -14.40
C LEU A 72 4.25 -8.04 -14.81
N GLY A 73 4.55 -9.21 -14.22
CA GLY A 73 5.76 -9.95 -14.52
C GLY A 73 6.95 -9.51 -13.69
N ALA A 74 8.14 -9.92 -14.09
CA ALA A 74 9.38 -9.74 -13.32
C ALA A 74 9.71 -8.27 -13.01
N ASP A 75 9.29 -7.35 -13.87
CA ASP A 75 9.59 -5.93 -13.71
C ASP A 75 8.52 -5.17 -12.92
N PHE A 76 7.69 -5.88 -12.16
CA PHE A 76 6.54 -5.28 -11.46
C PHE A 76 6.93 -4.08 -10.58
N ALA A 77 8.05 -4.16 -9.87
CA ALA A 77 8.47 -3.09 -8.97
C ALA A 77 8.85 -1.82 -9.73
N GLU A 78 9.56 -1.97 -10.83
CA GLU A 78 9.94 -0.83 -11.67
C GLU A 78 8.71 -0.21 -12.33
N LEU A 79 7.85 -1.04 -12.89
CA LEU A 79 6.63 -0.57 -13.56
C LEU A 79 5.73 0.18 -12.59
N LEU A 80 5.53 -0.36 -11.38
CA LEU A 80 4.71 0.30 -10.37
C LEU A 80 5.35 1.63 -9.92
N GLY A 81 6.68 1.65 -9.76
CA GLY A 81 7.39 2.87 -9.39
C GLY A 81 7.24 3.99 -10.41
N ASP A 82 7.15 3.63 -11.70
CA ASP A 82 6.94 4.59 -12.77
C ASP A 82 5.50 5.10 -12.83
N ASP A 83 4.55 4.26 -12.41
CA ASP A 83 3.12 4.61 -12.43
C ASP A 83 2.43 3.94 -11.24
N LEU A 84 2.31 4.68 -10.13
CA LEU A 84 1.71 4.16 -8.91
C LEU A 84 0.26 3.74 -9.10
N SER A 85 -0.44 4.30 -10.09
CA SER A 85 -1.84 3.94 -10.34
C SER A 85 -2.01 2.49 -10.78
N LEU A 86 -0.95 1.82 -11.21
CA LEU A 86 -1.01 0.40 -11.54
C LEU A 86 -1.42 -0.46 -10.34
N ILE A 87 -1.21 0.03 -9.12
CA ILE A 87 -1.62 -0.70 -7.90
C ILE A 87 -3.14 -0.94 -7.88
N GLU A 88 -3.90 -0.20 -8.67
CA GLU A 88 -5.36 -0.37 -8.77
C GLU A 88 -5.76 -1.75 -9.30
N TYR A 89 -4.85 -2.47 -9.95
CA TYR A 89 -5.10 -3.86 -10.31
C TYR A 89 -5.35 -4.75 -9.10
N MET A 90 -4.95 -4.33 -7.91
CA MET A 90 -5.23 -5.08 -6.67
C MET A 90 -6.70 -5.05 -6.28
N TYR A 91 -7.48 -4.10 -6.80
CA TYR A 91 -8.93 -4.02 -6.54
C TYR A 91 -9.72 -5.05 -7.36
N ILE A 92 -9.09 -5.65 -8.35
CA ILE A 92 -9.74 -6.61 -9.24
C ILE A 92 -9.51 -8.03 -8.72
N ASP A 93 -10.59 -8.77 -8.53
CA ASP A 93 -10.51 -10.16 -8.06
C ASP A 93 -10.08 -11.13 -9.16
#